data_cbcfe4f9f720e13352b525051b43d402
#
_entry.id   cbcfe4f9f720e13352b525051b43d402
#
_cell.length_a   1.000
_cell.length_b   1.000
_cell.length_c   1.000
_cell.angle_alpha   90.00
_cell.angle_beta   90.00
_cell.angle_gamma   90.00
#
_symmetry.space_group_name_H-M   'P 1'
#
loop_
_entity.id
_entity.type
_entity.pdbx_description
1 polymer ?
#
loop_
_entity_poly.entity_id
_entity_poly.type
_entity_poly.pdbx_seq_one_letter_code
_entity_poly.pdbx_strand_id
1 'polypeptide(L)'
;MDSHTNSAPLHGASRRPLRAAAVLLLLPLLAGCTAAGYYWQGFRGQLDLLERARPIPAVLATTEDPALKRKLERVLAIREYASRELALPDNPSYRSYTDLGRRFVLWNVFAAPELSLEPRQWCFPVAGCVNYRGYFDEAAARAEAARLGATGDDVYVGGVPAYSTLGYFNDPMLSTVIRYPDTEVARLIFHELAHQVAYAKDDTVFNESFAVAVEEEGIGRWLAAQDDAALTAQFNTSQRYRDGFRTLVSRTRSELVTLYASPASVEEKRAGKAAAFASMRAAYDALKKEWGGFAAYDGWFAQGPNNANLAAVGLYTQKVPEFHALLAGDSGDLRRFYAHVKALAALPKGERDSALAAAAAASRTAGTIPPRTTNALPPG
;
A
#
# COMPACT_ATOMS: atom_id res chain seq x y z
N MET A 1 85.32 42.90 10.70
CA MET A 1 84.58 42.98 9.43
C MET A 1 83.75 41.71 9.47
N ASP A 2 82.58 41.83 10.08
CA ASP A 2 81.68 40.71 10.43
C ASP A 2 80.52 40.69 9.45
N SER A 3 80.30 39.59 8.78
CA SER A 3 79.21 39.34 7.87
C SER A 3 78.19 38.47 8.58
N HIS A 4 77.09 39.08 9.05
CA HIS A 4 75.93 38.38 9.58
C HIS A 4 75.04 37.85 8.45
N THR A 5 75.00 36.54 8.29
CA THR A 5 74.02 35.84 7.45
C THR A 5 72.73 35.55 8.28
N ASN A 6 71.69 36.18 7.87
CA ASN A 6 70.39 36.06 8.48
C ASN A 6 69.58 34.94 7.78
N SER A 7 69.36 33.80 8.45
CA SER A 7 68.60 32.68 7.93
C SER A 7 67.13 32.78 8.45
N ALA A 8 66.18 33.05 7.53
CA ALA A 8 64.74 33.07 7.81
C ALA A 8 64.17 31.62 7.91
N PRO A 9 63.24 31.31 8.84
CA PRO A 9 62.61 30.01 8.93
C PRO A 9 61.50 29.85 7.88
N LEU A 10 61.52 28.71 7.17
CA LEU A 10 60.48 28.27 6.26
C LEU A 10 59.18 27.91 7.04
N HIS A 11 58.12 28.67 6.82
CA HIS A 11 56.78 28.40 7.35
C HIS A 11 56.21 27.13 6.70
N GLY A 12 55.95 26.12 7.52
CA GLY A 12 55.26 24.91 7.13
C GLY A 12 53.83 25.20 6.74
N ALA A 13 53.51 25.09 5.46
CA ALA A 13 52.17 25.21 4.93
C ALA A 13 51.26 24.13 5.53
N SER A 14 50.25 24.54 6.28
CA SER A 14 49.28 23.67 6.94
C SER A 14 48.45 22.88 5.92
N ARG A 15 48.64 21.54 5.90
CA ARG A 15 47.85 20.60 5.05
C ARG A 15 46.42 20.35 5.50
N ARG A 16 45.90 21.13 6.45
CA ARG A 16 44.53 21.00 7.02
C ARG A 16 43.37 21.34 6.08
N PRO A 17 43.42 22.36 5.20
CA PRO A 17 42.27 22.69 4.34
C PRO A 17 41.99 21.67 3.23
N LEU A 18 43.01 20.95 2.72
CA LEU A 18 42.83 19.94 1.66
C LEU A 18 42.07 18.69 2.16
N ARG A 19 42.26 18.29 3.42
CA ARG A 19 41.53 17.14 4.00
C ARG A 19 40.07 17.45 4.25
N ALA A 20 39.72 18.65 4.68
CA ALA A 20 38.35 19.09 4.87
C ALA A 20 37.60 19.21 3.54
N ALA A 21 38.23 19.74 2.49
CA ALA A 21 37.66 19.83 1.15
C ALA A 21 37.42 18.45 0.50
N ALA A 22 38.32 17.49 0.71
CA ALA A 22 38.17 16.12 0.20
C ALA A 22 37.02 15.38 0.88
N VAL A 23 36.78 15.58 2.19
CA VAL A 23 35.65 14.98 2.92
C VAL A 23 34.32 15.61 2.46
N LEU A 24 34.27 16.93 2.22
CA LEU A 24 33.08 17.63 1.71
C LEU A 24 32.71 17.23 0.28
N LEU A 25 33.69 16.85 -0.55
CA LEU A 25 33.44 16.36 -1.92
C LEU A 25 33.04 14.87 -1.97
N LEU A 26 33.37 14.07 -0.96
CA LEU A 26 32.99 12.65 -0.87
C LEU A 26 31.56 12.44 -0.37
N LEU A 27 31.00 13.32 0.43
CA LEU A 27 29.64 13.22 0.97
C LEU A 27 28.54 13.17 -0.12
N PRO A 28 28.52 14.02 -1.17
CA PRO A 28 27.53 13.93 -2.24
C PRO A 28 27.71 12.67 -3.14
N LEU A 29 28.95 12.13 -3.24
CA LEU A 29 29.20 10.90 -3.97
C LEU A 29 28.63 9.67 -3.24
N LEU A 30 28.70 9.62 -1.91
CA LEU A 30 28.12 8.54 -1.11
C LEU A 30 26.57 8.60 -1.11
N ALA A 31 25.99 9.79 -1.04
CA ALA A 31 24.54 9.97 -1.17
C ALA A 31 24.03 9.60 -2.58
N GLY A 32 24.79 9.91 -3.63
CA GLY A 32 24.50 9.49 -5.00
C GLY A 32 24.53 7.98 -5.20
N CYS A 33 25.46 7.27 -4.55
CA CYS A 33 25.57 5.82 -4.62
C CYS A 33 24.38 5.10 -3.99
N THR A 34 23.81 5.60 -2.88
CA THR A 34 22.63 4.99 -2.23
C THR A 34 21.37 5.16 -3.07
N ALA A 35 21.17 6.34 -3.67
CA ALA A 35 20.04 6.57 -4.58
C ALA A 35 20.16 5.73 -5.86
N ALA A 36 21.35 5.69 -6.48
CA ALA A 36 21.58 4.86 -7.66
C ALA A 36 21.37 3.37 -7.37
N GLY A 37 21.85 2.87 -6.22
CA GLY A 37 21.64 1.49 -5.77
C GLY A 37 20.15 1.17 -5.57
N TYR A 38 19.37 2.10 -5.02
CA TYR A 38 17.94 1.94 -4.85
C TYR A 38 17.21 1.79 -6.19
N TYR A 39 17.44 2.70 -7.14
CA TYR A 39 16.83 2.60 -8.48
C TYR A 39 17.30 1.37 -9.25
N TRP A 40 18.57 0.99 -9.10
CA TRP A 40 19.10 -0.20 -9.73
C TRP A 40 18.46 -1.49 -9.24
N GLN A 41 18.25 -1.68 -7.93
CA GLN A 41 17.56 -2.84 -7.39
C GLN A 41 16.09 -2.88 -7.86
N GLY A 42 15.41 -1.73 -7.94
CA GLY A 42 14.06 -1.61 -8.46
C GLY A 42 13.97 -2.03 -9.92
N PHE A 43 14.86 -1.50 -10.77
CA PHE A 43 14.94 -1.86 -12.19
C PHE A 43 15.23 -3.34 -12.40
N ARG A 44 16.23 -3.90 -11.70
CA ARG A 44 16.55 -5.33 -11.81
C ARG A 44 15.43 -6.23 -11.33
N GLY A 45 14.78 -5.87 -10.21
CA GLY A 45 13.65 -6.63 -9.68
C GLY A 45 12.47 -6.65 -10.65
N GLN A 46 12.14 -5.51 -11.28
CA GLN A 46 11.11 -5.42 -12.31
C GLN A 46 11.48 -6.22 -13.56
N LEU A 47 12.72 -6.12 -14.01
CA LEU A 47 13.20 -6.85 -15.20
C LEU A 47 13.13 -8.37 -14.98
N ASP A 48 13.64 -8.89 -13.87
CA ASP A 48 13.57 -10.32 -13.50
C ASP A 48 12.13 -10.84 -13.51
N LEU A 49 11.19 -10.02 -12.99
CA LEU A 49 9.77 -10.36 -12.97
C LEU A 49 9.20 -10.49 -14.40
N LEU A 50 9.52 -9.55 -15.29
CA LEU A 50 9.04 -9.53 -16.67
C LEU A 50 9.68 -10.62 -17.53
N GLU A 51 10.99 -10.90 -17.35
CA GLU A 51 11.71 -11.96 -18.07
C GLU A 51 11.16 -13.36 -17.75
N ARG A 52 10.67 -13.58 -16.53
CA ARG A 52 10.04 -14.83 -16.11
C ARG A 52 8.57 -14.94 -16.54
N ALA A 53 7.95 -13.85 -16.98
CA ALA A 53 6.53 -13.82 -17.34
C ALA A 53 6.26 -14.68 -18.57
N ARG A 54 5.35 -15.66 -18.43
CA ARG A 54 4.91 -16.53 -19.52
C ARG A 54 3.42 -16.32 -19.76
N PRO A 55 2.96 -16.24 -21.02
CA PRO A 55 1.52 -16.21 -21.31
C PRO A 55 0.78 -17.35 -20.60
N ILE A 56 -0.33 -17.06 -19.93
CA ILE A 56 -1.10 -18.08 -19.19
C ILE A 56 -1.48 -19.28 -20.10
N PRO A 57 -1.93 -19.10 -21.35
CA PRO A 57 -2.22 -20.25 -22.22
C PRO A 57 -1.01 -21.16 -22.44
N ALA A 58 0.20 -20.62 -22.53
CA ALA A 58 1.42 -21.41 -22.67
C ALA A 58 1.77 -22.19 -21.38
N VAL A 59 1.50 -21.61 -20.22
CA VAL A 59 1.66 -22.29 -18.93
C VAL A 59 0.63 -23.42 -18.78
N LEU A 60 -0.63 -23.17 -19.13
CA LEU A 60 -1.71 -24.17 -19.12
C LEU A 60 -1.41 -25.39 -20.00
N ALA A 61 -0.76 -25.17 -21.14
CA ALA A 61 -0.38 -26.25 -22.07
C ALA A 61 0.77 -27.14 -21.56
N THR A 62 1.58 -26.64 -20.62
CA THR A 62 2.82 -27.33 -20.18
C THR A 62 2.83 -27.74 -18.72
N THR A 63 2.00 -27.15 -17.85
CA THR A 63 1.99 -27.53 -16.43
C THR A 63 1.23 -28.83 -16.22
N GLU A 64 1.75 -29.69 -15.35
CA GLU A 64 1.07 -30.93 -14.91
C GLU A 64 0.32 -30.73 -13.59
N ASP A 65 0.53 -29.59 -12.88
CA ASP A 65 -0.16 -29.26 -11.63
C ASP A 65 -1.63 -28.91 -11.88
N PRO A 66 -2.59 -29.76 -11.51
CA PRO A 66 -4.01 -29.52 -11.74
C PRO A 66 -4.56 -28.37 -10.90
N ALA A 67 -3.92 -28.06 -9.75
CA ALA A 67 -4.35 -26.94 -8.92
C ALA A 67 -3.94 -25.62 -9.58
N LEU A 68 -2.73 -25.53 -10.12
CA LEU A 68 -2.27 -24.37 -10.86
C LEU A 68 -3.10 -24.16 -12.14
N LYS A 69 -3.43 -25.23 -12.88
CA LYS A 69 -4.32 -25.15 -14.06
C LYS A 69 -5.63 -24.47 -13.72
N ARG A 70 -6.36 -25.01 -12.75
CA ARG A 70 -7.66 -24.44 -12.32
C ARG A 70 -7.54 -22.98 -11.90
N LYS A 71 -6.48 -22.62 -11.17
CA LYS A 71 -6.25 -21.23 -10.74
C LYS A 71 -5.98 -20.30 -11.91
N LEU A 72 -5.16 -20.70 -12.87
CA LEU A 72 -4.85 -19.88 -14.05
C LEU A 72 -6.06 -19.70 -14.97
N GLU A 73 -6.90 -20.74 -15.15
CA GLU A 73 -8.18 -20.64 -15.85
C GLU A 73 -9.11 -19.65 -15.15
N ARG A 74 -9.20 -19.72 -13.82
CA ARG A 74 -9.99 -18.77 -13.02
C ARG A 74 -9.47 -17.33 -13.17
N VAL A 75 -8.15 -17.12 -13.16
CA VAL A 75 -7.53 -15.80 -13.40
C VAL A 75 -7.96 -15.24 -14.75
N LEU A 76 -7.93 -16.02 -15.83
CA LEU A 76 -8.37 -15.55 -17.15
C LEU A 76 -9.85 -15.18 -17.15
N ALA A 77 -10.70 -15.97 -16.50
CA ALA A 77 -12.14 -15.67 -16.38
C ALA A 77 -12.39 -14.37 -15.58
N ILE A 78 -11.69 -14.18 -14.45
CA ILE A 78 -11.77 -12.94 -13.66
C ILE A 78 -11.26 -11.76 -14.46
N ARG A 79 -10.16 -11.91 -15.19
CA ARG A 79 -9.58 -10.85 -16.04
C ARG A 79 -10.51 -10.41 -17.14
N GLU A 80 -11.19 -11.38 -17.78
CA GLU A 80 -12.20 -11.11 -18.80
C GLU A 80 -13.40 -10.37 -18.21
N TYR A 81 -13.89 -10.83 -17.06
CA TYR A 81 -14.98 -10.17 -16.32
C TYR A 81 -14.63 -8.70 -15.98
N ALA A 82 -13.40 -8.45 -15.54
CA ALA A 82 -12.94 -7.11 -15.23
C ALA A 82 -13.10 -6.12 -16.40
N SER A 83 -12.76 -6.55 -17.60
CA SER A 83 -12.87 -5.69 -18.78
C SER A 83 -14.30 -5.54 -19.28
N ARG A 84 -15.07 -6.64 -19.34
CA ARG A 84 -16.41 -6.64 -19.94
C ARG A 84 -17.47 -6.05 -19.04
N GLU A 85 -17.44 -6.45 -17.76
CA GLU A 85 -18.52 -6.13 -16.81
C GLU A 85 -18.18 -4.93 -15.91
N LEU A 86 -16.88 -4.74 -15.58
CA LEU A 86 -16.44 -3.64 -14.74
C LEU A 86 -15.85 -2.45 -15.51
N ALA A 87 -15.82 -2.50 -16.84
CA ALA A 87 -15.23 -1.46 -17.69
C ALA A 87 -13.79 -1.10 -17.31
N LEU A 88 -13.05 -2.02 -16.68
CA LEU A 88 -11.63 -1.87 -16.40
C LEU A 88 -10.79 -2.04 -17.68
N PRO A 89 -9.55 -1.53 -17.73
CA PRO A 89 -8.75 -1.52 -18.95
C PRO A 89 -8.59 -2.91 -19.58
N ASP A 90 -8.86 -3.04 -20.87
CA ASP A 90 -8.60 -4.27 -21.64
C ASP A 90 -7.20 -4.20 -22.24
N ASN A 91 -6.24 -4.74 -21.52
CA ASN A 91 -4.83 -4.77 -21.87
C ASN A 91 -4.20 -6.12 -21.48
N PRO A 92 -2.92 -6.39 -21.80
CA PRO A 92 -2.27 -7.65 -21.47
C PRO A 92 -1.96 -7.90 -19.98
N SER A 93 -2.17 -6.94 -19.07
CA SER A 93 -1.95 -7.14 -17.62
C SER A 93 -2.80 -8.31 -17.09
N TYR A 94 -2.19 -9.15 -16.24
CA TYR A 94 -2.77 -10.38 -15.65
C TYR A 94 -3.17 -11.47 -16.66
N ARG A 95 -2.64 -11.41 -17.90
CA ARG A 95 -2.78 -12.47 -18.91
C ARG A 95 -1.51 -13.33 -19.05
N SER A 96 -0.46 -13.00 -18.28
CA SER A 96 0.75 -13.79 -18.09
C SER A 96 0.93 -14.21 -16.64
N TYR A 97 1.78 -15.20 -16.38
CA TYR A 97 2.08 -15.74 -15.07
C TYR A 97 3.58 -15.73 -14.82
N THR A 98 3.98 -15.36 -13.60
CA THR A 98 5.37 -15.40 -13.14
C THR A 98 5.45 -16.18 -11.82
N ASP A 99 6.27 -17.23 -11.80
CA ASP A 99 6.63 -17.92 -10.57
C ASP A 99 7.88 -17.27 -9.96
N LEU A 100 7.70 -16.67 -8.79
CA LEU A 100 8.77 -15.98 -8.07
C LEU A 100 9.55 -16.88 -7.11
N GLY A 101 9.00 -18.06 -6.73
CA GLY A 101 9.61 -18.96 -5.75
C GLY A 101 9.77 -18.33 -4.34
N ARG A 102 9.07 -17.23 -4.05
CA ARG A 102 9.12 -16.50 -2.76
C ARG A 102 7.74 -16.00 -2.35
N ARG A 103 7.61 -15.63 -1.06
CA ARG A 103 6.31 -15.28 -0.46
C ARG A 103 5.79 -13.90 -0.89
N PHE A 104 6.67 -12.93 -1.13
CA PHE A 104 6.32 -11.57 -1.48
C PHE A 104 7.09 -11.12 -2.72
N VAL A 105 6.48 -10.26 -3.53
CA VAL A 105 7.15 -9.68 -4.70
C VAL A 105 8.11 -8.59 -4.28
N LEU A 106 7.74 -7.79 -3.29
CA LEU A 106 8.57 -6.72 -2.71
C LEU A 106 8.21 -6.48 -1.23
N TRP A 107 8.98 -5.63 -0.57
CA TRP A 107 8.78 -5.21 0.81
C TRP A 107 8.67 -3.69 0.87
N ASN A 108 7.57 -3.19 1.43
CA ASN A 108 7.39 -1.77 1.68
C ASN A 108 7.86 -1.41 3.08
N VAL A 109 8.70 -0.37 3.16
CA VAL A 109 9.11 0.26 4.40
C VAL A 109 8.24 1.48 4.64
N PHE A 110 7.52 1.49 5.75
CA PHE A 110 6.75 2.63 6.25
C PHE A 110 7.47 3.19 7.48
N ALA A 111 7.42 4.50 7.65
CA ALA A 111 7.96 5.16 8.84
C ALA A 111 7.08 6.33 9.26
N ALA A 112 6.99 6.57 10.56
CA ALA A 112 6.30 7.72 11.13
C ALA A 112 7.06 8.21 12.37
N PRO A 113 7.02 9.51 12.71
CA PRO A 113 7.62 9.99 13.96
C PRO A 113 6.99 9.30 15.18
N GLU A 114 7.77 9.18 16.27
CA GLU A 114 7.36 8.48 17.48
C GLU A 114 5.98 8.90 18.03
N LEU A 115 5.64 10.18 17.95
CA LEU A 115 4.38 10.75 18.46
C LEU A 115 3.57 11.43 17.35
N SER A 116 3.55 10.82 16.17
CA SER A 116 2.73 11.26 15.04
C SER A 116 2.25 10.06 14.21
N LEU A 117 1.05 10.16 13.65
CA LEU A 117 0.51 9.20 12.69
C LEU A 117 0.67 9.67 11.23
N GLU A 118 1.35 10.80 11.03
CA GLU A 118 1.69 11.30 9.71
C GLU A 118 2.90 10.51 9.17
N PRO A 119 2.72 9.67 8.12
CA PRO A 119 3.81 8.88 7.59
C PRO A 119 4.85 9.76 6.89
N ARG A 120 6.10 9.35 6.94
CA ARG A 120 7.14 9.93 6.08
C ARG A 120 6.81 9.72 4.63
N GLN A 121 7.23 10.66 3.79
CA GLN A 121 7.05 10.61 2.35
C GLN A 121 8.39 10.44 1.64
N TRP A 122 8.35 9.70 0.52
CA TRP A 122 9.45 9.56 -0.43
C TRP A 122 8.97 9.97 -1.80
N CYS A 123 9.73 10.84 -2.46
CA CYS A 123 9.35 11.38 -3.75
C CYS A 123 10.15 10.73 -4.88
N PHE A 124 9.44 10.26 -5.91
CA PHE A 124 9.99 9.58 -7.08
C PHE A 124 9.60 10.32 -8.37
N PRO A 125 10.43 10.26 -9.43
CA PRO A 125 10.17 11.02 -10.66
C PRO A 125 8.82 10.69 -11.32
N VAL A 126 8.40 9.42 -11.31
CA VAL A 126 7.17 8.95 -11.97
C VAL A 126 5.99 8.90 -10.99
N ALA A 127 6.15 8.18 -9.87
CA ALA A 127 5.06 7.97 -8.90
C ALA A 127 4.71 9.23 -8.09
N GLY A 128 5.60 10.24 -8.08
CA GLY A 128 5.47 11.38 -7.18
C GLY A 128 5.86 11.04 -5.74
N CYS A 129 5.28 11.74 -4.76
CA CYS A 129 5.55 11.50 -3.36
C CYS A 129 4.56 10.47 -2.80
N VAL A 130 5.09 9.38 -2.24
CA VAL A 130 4.33 8.27 -1.65
C VAL A 130 4.74 8.04 -0.20
N ASN A 131 3.89 7.39 0.56
CA ASN A 131 4.06 7.21 2.01
C ASN A 131 4.81 5.91 2.38
N TYR A 132 5.49 5.30 1.43
CA TYR A 132 6.31 4.09 1.63
C TYR A 132 7.48 4.04 0.65
N ARG A 133 8.43 3.16 0.93
CA ARG A 133 9.57 2.88 0.05
C ARG A 133 9.67 1.38 -0.21
N GLY A 134 9.53 0.98 -1.49
CA GLY A 134 9.50 -0.43 -1.91
C GLY A 134 10.91 -0.98 -2.21
N TYR A 135 11.13 -2.24 -1.82
CA TYR A 135 12.37 -2.97 -2.08
C TYR A 135 12.06 -4.37 -2.60
N PHE A 136 12.74 -4.79 -3.66
CA PHE A 136 12.68 -6.18 -4.14
C PHE A 136 13.53 -7.13 -3.29
N ASP A 137 14.42 -6.59 -2.46
CA ASP A 137 15.27 -7.32 -1.53
C ASP A 137 14.85 -7.05 -0.08
N GLU A 138 14.55 -8.11 0.68
CA GLU A 138 14.10 -8.00 2.07
C GLU A 138 15.19 -7.45 3.00
N ALA A 139 16.45 -7.85 2.78
CA ALA A 139 17.54 -7.40 3.63
C ALA A 139 17.78 -5.89 3.46
N ALA A 140 17.66 -5.37 2.23
CA ALA A 140 17.73 -3.94 1.95
C ALA A 140 16.56 -3.17 2.59
N ALA A 141 15.32 -3.72 2.56
CA ALA A 141 14.18 -3.13 3.25
C ALA A 141 14.41 -3.04 4.77
N ARG A 142 14.90 -4.12 5.37
CA ARG A 142 15.20 -4.18 6.81
C ARG A 142 16.35 -3.26 7.21
N ALA A 143 17.38 -3.12 6.37
CA ALA A 143 18.48 -2.18 6.60
C ALA A 143 17.98 -0.72 6.59
N GLU A 144 17.11 -0.36 5.65
CA GLU A 144 16.49 0.97 5.65
C GLU A 144 15.60 1.18 6.87
N ALA A 145 14.81 0.18 7.26
CA ALA A 145 14.00 0.23 8.47
C ALA A 145 14.85 0.46 9.72
N ALA A 146 15.97 -0.26 9.86
CA ALA A 146 16.89 -0.07 10.98
C ALA A 146 17.51 1.34 11.00
N ARG A 147 17.86 1.89 9.82
CA ARG A 147 18.37 3.26 9.69
C ARG A 147 17.36 4.31 10.15
N LEU A 148 16.08 4.16 9.77
CA LEU A 148 15.00 5.07 10.17
C LEU A 148 14.67 4.91 11.66
N GLY A 149 14.64 3.69 12.19
CA GLY A 149 14.44 3.43 13.61
C GLY A 149 15.54 4.06 14.48
N ALA A 150 16.80 4.07 14.02
CA ALA A 150 17.92 4.71 14.70
C ALA A 150 17.77 6.25 14.80
N THR A 151 16.93 6.87 13.96
CA THR A 151 16.60 8.30 14.03
C THR A 151 15.35 8.60 14.88
N GLY A 152 14.79 7.58 15.57
CA GLY A 152 13.65 7.74 16.48
C GLY A 152 12.28 7.59 15.80
N ASP A 153 12.22 7.09 14.57
CA ASP A 153 10.96 6.79 13.91
C ASP A 153 10.41 5.42 14.35
N ASP A 154 9.10 5.31 14.45
CA ASP A 154 8.39 4.05 14.35
C ASP A 154 8.49 3.54 12.91
N VAL A 155 8.84 2.27 12.74
CA VAL A 155 9.05 1.69 11.40
C VAL A 155 8.30 0.37 11.27
N TYR A 156 7.75 0.13 10.08
CA TYR A 156 7.11 -1.13 9.72
C TYR A 156 7.61 -1.60 8.34
N VAL A 157 7.95 -2.89 8.25
CA VAL A 157 8.29 -3.55 6.98
C VAL A 157 7.19 -4.53 6.64
N GLY A 158 6.39 -4.20 5.62
CA GLY A 158 5.31 -5.03 5.12
C GLY A 158 5.70 -5.76 3.84
N GLY A 159 5.52 -7.09 3.82
CA GLY A 159 5.63 -7.85 2.56
C GLY A 159 4.43 -7.60 1.66
N VAL A 160 4.67 -7.31 0.40
CA VAL A 160 3.66 -6.99 -0.62
C VAL A 160 3.53 -8.17 -1.57
N PRO A 161 2.33 -8.77 -1.70
CA PRO A 161 2.12 -9.93 -2.56
C PRO A 161 2.00 -9.56 -4.04
N ALA A 162 1.51 -8.36 -4.38
CA ALA A 162 1.39 -7.84 -5.72
C ALA A 162 1.51 -6.32 -5.73
N TYR A 163 1.74 -5.72 -6.88
CA TYR A 163 1.72 -4.27 -7.10
C TYR A 163 1.40 -3.97 -8.57
N SER A 164 0.94 -2.76 -8.84
CA SER A 164 0.71 -2.28 -10.19
C SER A 164 1.85 -1.38 -10.68
N THR A 165 2.21 -1.53 -11.96
CA THR A 165 3.07 -0.57 -12.65
C THR A 165 2.27 0.57 -13.30
N LEU A 166 1.03 0.79 -12.90
CA LEU A 166 0.12 1.81 -13.43
C LEU A 166 -0.11 1.69 -14.94
N GLY A 167 0.08 0.49 -15.51
CA GLY A 167 -0.03 0.23 -16.95
C GLY A 167 1.22 0.57 -17.77
N TYR A 168 2.33 0.99 -17.15
CA TYR A 168 3.61 1.17 -17.86
C TYR A 168 4.19 -0.15 -18.37
N PHE A 169 3.86 -1.26 -17.70
CA PHE A 169 4.19 -2.63 -18.11
C PHE A 169 2.94 -3.50 -18.07
N ASN A 170 3.00 -4.66 -18.72
CA ASN A 170 1.98 -5.69 -18.62
C ASN A 170 2.21 -6.54 -17.36
N ASP A 171 1.61 -6.14 -16.24
CA ASP A 171 1.81 -6.79 -14.95
C ASP A 171 1.34 -8.25 -15.01
N PRO A 172 2.19 -9.25 -14.66
CA PRO A 172 1.80 -10.65 -14.65
C PRO A 172 1.02 -11.02 -13.39
N MET A 173 0.22 -12.09 -13.46
CA MET A 173 -0.24 -12.80 -12.26
C MET A 173 0.95 -13.48 -11.59
N LEU A 174 1.10 -13.27 -10.28
CA LEU A 174 2.26 -13.75 -9.53
C LEU A 174 1.94 -15.01 -8.71
N SER A 175 2.95 -15.90 -8.56
CA SER A 175 2.85 -17.08 -7.67
C SER A 175 2.60 -16.71 -6.20
N THR A 176 2.93 -15.50 -5.80
CA THR A 176 2.68 -14.93 -4.47
C THR A 176 1.20 -14.82 -4.11
N VAL A 177 0.31 -14.69 -5.12
CA VAL A 177 -1.14 -14.50 -4.94
C VAL A 177 -2.00 -15.60 -5.56
N ILE A 178 -1.48 -16.40 -6.49
CA ILE A 178 -2.27 -17.39 -7.23
C ILE A 178 -2.95 -18.43 -6.31
N ARG A 179 -2.39 -18.68 -5.13
CA ARG A 179 -2.91 -19.65 -4.15
C ARG A 179 -3.98 -19.07 -3.22
N TYR A 180 -4.26 -17.78 -3.30
CA TYR A 180 -5.30 -17.14 -2.51
C TYR A 180 -6.69 -17.66 -2.94
N PRO A 181 -7.73 -17.53 -2.11
CA PRO A 181 -9.11 -17.74 -2.54
C PRO A 181 -9.44 -16.95 -3.81
N ASP A 182 -10.29 -17.48 -4.68
CA ASP A 182 -10.62 -16.84 -5.96
C ASP A 182 -11.21 -15.43 -5.77
N THR A 183 -11.93 -15.21 -4.68
CA THR A 183 -12.44 -13.89 -4.28
C THR A 183 -11.32 -12.89 -4.00
N GLU A 184 -10.23 -13.31 -3.37
CA GLU A 184 -9.08 -12.46 -3.09
C GLU A 184 -8.26 -12.18 -4.36
N VAL A 185 -8.17 -13.15 -5.26
CA VAL A 185 -7.55 -12.96 -6.58
C VAL A 185 -8.37 -11.98 -7.42
N ALA A 186 -9.71 -12.09 -7.40
CA ALA A 186 -10.59 -11.16 -8.11
C ALA A 186 -10.45 -9.74 -7.56
N ARG A 187 -10.49 -9.57 -6.26
CA ARG A 187 -10.29 -8.28 -5.59
C ARG A 187 -8.97 -7.63 -6.00
N LEU A 188 -7.88 -8.39 -5.94
CA LEU A 188 -6.55 -7.91 -6.33
C LEU A 188 -6.53 -7.45 -7.79
N ILE A 189 -7.05 -8.24 -8.72
CA ILE A 189 -7.06 -7.87 -10.14
C ILE A 189 -7.87 -6.59 -10.35
N PHE A 190 -9.04 -6.44 -9.71
CA PHE A 190 -9.87 -5.25 -9.85
C PHE A 190 -9.20 -4.02 -9.24
N HIS A 191 -8.57 -4.16 -8.07
CA HIS A 191 -7.79 -3.13 -7.40
C HIS A 191 -6.65 -2.60 -8.28
N GLU A 192 -5.80 -3.50 -8.76
CA GLU A 192 -4.62 -3.13 -9.52
C GLU A 192 -4.96 -2.56 -10.91
N LEU A 193 -6.04 -3.05 -11.53
CA LEU A 193 -6.55 -2.47 -12.78
C LEU A 193 -7.19 -1.09 -12.55
N ALA A 194 -7.76 -0.82 -11.38
CA ALA A 194 -8.27 0.50 -11.05
C ALA A 194 -7.16 1.57 -11.05
N HIS A 195 -5.96 1.24 -10.56
CA HIS A 195 -4.81 2.15 -10.64
C HIS A 195 -4.43 2.53 -12.08
N GLN A 196 -4.77 1.68 -13.06
CA GLN A 196 -4.57 1.99 -14.47
C GLN A 196 -5.69 2.86 -15.08
N VAL A 197 -6.84 2.99 -14.39
CA VAL A 197 -7.94 3.87 -14.80
C VAL A 197 -7.63 5.32 -14.45
N ALA A 198 -7.23 5.58 -13.21
CA ALA A 198 -6.95 6.93 -12.72
C ALA A 198 -5.86 6.88 -11.64
N TYR A 199 -4.95 7.83 -11.70
CA TYR A 199 -3.87 8.00 -10.71
C TYR A 199 -3.61 9.50 -10.50
N ALA A 200 -3.77 9.94 -9.26
CA ALA A 200 -3.43 11.30 -8.85
C ALA A 200 -2.00 11.31 -8.29
N LYS A 201 -1.09 12.01 -8.97
CA LYS A 201 0.29 12.16 -8.49
C LYS A 201 0.30 12.80 -7.08
N ASP A 202 1.19 12.34 -6.22
CA ASP A 202 1.39 12.85 -4.85
C ASP A 202 0.19 12.63 -3.89
N ASP A 203 -0.74 11.72 -4.20
CA ASP A 203 -1.90 11.45 -3.35
C ASP A 203 -2.21 9.95 -3.21
N THR A 204 -1.41 9.27 -2.41
CA THR A 204 -1.57 7.83 -2.13
C THR A 204 -2.95 7.52 -1.55
N VAL A 205 -3.47 8.35 -0.64
CA VAL A 205 -4.79 8.14 0.00
C VAL A 205 -5.93 8.16 -1.03
N PHE A 206 -5.90 9.09 -1.98
CA PHE A 206 -6.88 9.14 -3.06
C PHE A 206 -6.78 7.88 -3.94
N ASN A 207 -5.58 7.53 -4.38
CA ASN A 207 -5.34 6.42 -5.30
C ASN A 207 -5.76 5.08 -4.70
N GLU A 208 -5.35 4.79 -3.45
CA GLU A 208 -5.68 3.54 -2.76
C GLU A 208 -7.19 3.46 -2.43
N SER A 209 -7.78 4.57 -1.96
CA SER A 209 -9.22 4.58 -1.64
C SER A 209 -10.08 4.40 -2.89
N PHE A 210 -9.68 4.96 -4.03
CA PHE A 210 -10.34 4.72 -5.32
C PHE A 210 -10.25 3.24 -5.72
N ALA A 211 -9.04 2.66 -5.67
CA ALA A 211 -8.82 1.27 -6.03
C ALA A 211 -9.62 0.32 -5.11
N VAL A 212 -9.68 0.59 -3.79
CA VAL A 212 -10.51 -0.18 -2.85
C VAL A 212 -11.99 -0.04 -3.16
N ALA A 213 -12.49 1.14 -3.51
CA ALA A 213 -13.90 1.31 -3.87
C ALA A 213 -14.27 0.52 -5.14
N VAL A 214 -13.41 0.51 -6.15
CA VAL A 214 -13.58 -0.32 -7.38
C VAL A 214 -13.51 -1.81 -7.05
N GLU A 215 -12.58 -2.22 -6.20
CA GLU A 215 -12.42 -3.58 -5.72
C GLU A 215 -13.70 -4.07 -5.01
N GLU A 216 -14.25 -3.27 -4.07
CA GLU A 216 -15.43 -3.62 -3.29
C GLU A 216 -16.70 -3.69 -4.15
N GLU A 217 -16.88 -2.78 -5.08
CA GLU A 217 -17.99 -2.82 -6.04
C GLU A 217 -17.82 -3.99 -7.02
N GLY A 218 -16.61 -4.16 -7.55
CA GLY A 218 -16.30 -5.21 -8.52
C GLY A 218 -16.52 -6.60 -7.96
N ILE A 219 -16.08 -6.87 -6.73
CA ILE A 219 -16.28 -8.19 -6.10
C ILE A 219 -17.75 -8.44 -5.82
N GLY A 220 -18.52 -7.42 -5.42
CA GLY A 220 -19.97 -7.56 -5.21
C GLY A 220 -20.69 -7.98 -6.48
N ARG A 221 -20.42 -7.32 -7.61
CA ARG A 221 -20.95 -7.68 -8.93
C ARG A 221 -20.49 -9.06 -9.39
N TRP A 222 -19.23 -9.36 -9.21
CA TRP A 222 -18.66 -10.65 -9.61
C TRP A 222 -19.28 -11.82 -8.85
N LEU A 223 -19.46 -11.71 -7.53
CA LEU A 223 -20.13 -12.73 -6.72
C LEU A 223 -21.58 -12.93 -7.13
N ALA A 224 -22.31 -11.85 -7.40
CA ALA A 224 -23.69 -11.94 -7.91
C ALA A 224 -23.75 -12.68 -9.26
N ALA A 225 -22.77 -12.49 -10.12
CA ALA A 225 -22.68 -13.17 -11.42
C ALA A 225 -22.22 -14.64 -11.32
N GLN A 226 -21.58 -15.06 -10.20
CA GLN A 226 -21.20 -16.47 -10.02
C GLN A 226 -22.40 -17.34 -9.59
N ASP A 227 -23.43 -16.77 -8.99
CA ASP A 227 -24.60 -17.46 -8.44
C ASP A 227 -24.22 -18.66 -7.52
N ASP A 228 -23.15 -18.46 -6.75
CA ASP A 228 -22.58 -19.46 -5.81
C ASP A 228 -22.74 -18.97 -4.37
N ALA A 229 -23.74 -19.53 -3.69
CA ALA A 229 -24.06 -19.17 -2.31
C ALA A 229 -22.92 -19.55 -1.32
N ALA A 230 -22.20 -20.66 -1.58
CA ALA A 230 -21.10 -21.11 -0.71
C ALA A 230 -19.88 -20.16 -0.85
N LEU A 231 -19.56 -19.77 -2.08
CA LEU A 231 -18.51 -18.78 -2.35
C LEU A 231 -18.84 -17.42 -1.71
N THR A 232 -20.09 -16.99 -1.83
CA THR A 232 -20.58 -15.74 -1.22
C THR A 232 -20.51 -15.79 0.31
N ALA A 233 -20.90 -16.90 0.93
CA ALA A 233 -20.82 -17.08 2.39
C ALA A 233 -19.36 -17.06 2.89
N GLN A 234 -18.46 -17.73 2.18
CA GLN A 234 -17.02 -17.72 2.48
C GLN A 234 -16.44 -16.29 2.38
N PHE A 235 -16.78 -15.57 1.32
CA PHE A 235 -16.38 -14.17 1.15
C PHE A 235 -16.89 -13.29 2.30
N ASN A 236 -18.18 -13.37 2.64
CA ASN A 236 -18.79 -12.59 3.72
C ASN A 236 -18.11 -12.85 5.07
N THR A 237 -17.71 -14.10 5.33
CA THR A 237 -16.96 -14.45 6.53
C THR A 237 -15.57 -13.77 6.54
N SER A 238 -14.84 -13.84 5.44
CA SER A 238 -13.53 -13.19 5.30
C SER A 238 -13.65 -11.66 5.39
N GLN A 239 -14.71 -11.10 4.83
CA GLN A 239 -14.99 -9.66 4.89
C GLN A 239 -15.27 -9.20 6.33
N ARG A 240 -16.07 -9.96 7.11
CA ARG A 240 -16.32 -9.66 8.52
C ARG A 240 -15.01 -9.62 9.34
N TYR A 241 -14.09 -10.55 9.11
CA TYR A 241 -12.78 -10.53 9.80
C TYR A 241 -11.95 -9.31 9.42
N ARG A 242 -11.96 -8.93 8.16
CA ARG A 242 -11.28 -7.75 7.64
C ARG A 242 -11.85 -6.46 8.24
N ASP A 243 -13.16 -6.35 8.28
CA ASP A 243 -13.85 -5.17 8.81
C ASP A 243 -13.62 -5.04 10.32
N GLY A 244 -13.63 -6.16 11.06
CA GLY A 244 -13.26 -6.18 12.47
C GLY A 244 -11.83 -5.70 12.73
N PHE A 245 -10.86 -6.16 11.93
CA PHE A 245 -9.49 -5.69 12.01
C PHE A 245 -9.35 -4.21 11.65
N ARG A 246 -9.98 -3.76 10.55
CA ARG A 246 -9.99 -2.34 10.14
C ARG A 246 -10.61 -1.43 11.21
N THR A 247 -11.70 -1.86 11.83
CA THR A 247 -12.35 -1.14 12.92
C THR A 247 -11.43 -0.99 14.13
N LEU A 248 -10.73 -2.07 14.49
CA LEU A 248 -9.75 -2.06 15.59
C LEU A 248 -8.60 -1.07 15.31
N VAL A 249 -8.03 -1.10 14.10
CA VAL A 249 -6.98 -0.17 13.68
C VAL A 249 -7.48 1.28 13.70
N SER A 250 -8.66 1.53 13.13
CA SER A 250 -9.26 2.87 13.06
C SER A 250 -9.53 3.46 14.44
N ARG A 251 -10.05 2.66 15.37
CA ARG A 251 -10.27 3.07 16.76
C ARG A 251 -8.97 3.47 17.44
N THR A 252 -7.94 2.62 17.38
CA THR A 252 -6.63 2.91 17.98
C THR A 252 -5.99 4.14 17.35
N ARG A 253 -6.12 4.29 16.02
CA ARG A 253 -5.65 5.49 15.31
C ARG A 253 -6.32 6.77 15.84
N SER A 254 -7.65 6.77 15.99
CA SER A 254 -8.39 7.93 16.49
C SER A 254 -8.01 8.29 17.91
N GLU A 255 -7.80 7.30 18.79
CA GLU A 255 -7.31 7.48 20.16
C GLU A 255 -5.93 8.15 20.18
N LEU A 256 -4.99 7.67 19.36
CA LEU A 256 -3.65 8.23 19.28
C LEU A 256 -3.61 9.63 18.64
N VAL A 257 -4.46 9.92 17.64
CA VAL A 257 -4.60 11.29 17.10
C VAL A 257 -4.98 12.26 18.20
N THR A 258 -5.99 11.90 19.01
CA THR A 258 -6.43 12.74 20.14
C THR A 258 -5.34 12.90 21.20
N LEU A 259 -4.65 11.81 21.54
CA LEU A 259 -3.56 11.83 22.53
C LEU A 259 -2.40 12.74 22.04
N TYR A 260 -1.97 12.60 20.79
CA TYR A 260 -0.83 13.37 20.28
C TYR A 260 -1.15 14.86 20.11
N ALA A 261 -2.40 15.21 19.85
CA ALA A 261 -2.87 16.60 19.79
C ALA A 261 -3.09 17.22 21.17
N SER A 262 -3.12 16.44 22.25
CA SER A 262 -3.37 16.93 23.62
C SER A 262 -2.20 17.75 24.16
N PRO A 263 -2.40 18.56 25.25
CA PRO A 263 -1.34 19.29 25.92
C PRO A 263 -0.46 18.43 26.85
N ALA A 264 -0.66 17.10 26.86
CA ALA A 264 0.11 16.17 27.69
C ALA A 264 1.62 16.25 27.38
N SER A 265 2.45 15.96 28.39
CA SER A 265 3.90 15.87 28.24
C SER A 265 4.31 14.75 27.29
N VAL A 266 5.55 14.78 26.82
CA VAL A 266 6.12 13.72 25.94
C VAL A 266 6.05 12.36 26.65
N GLU A 267 6.37 12.32 27.95
CA GLU A 267 6.34 11.12 28.78
C GLU A 267 4.92 10.56 28.91
N GLU A 268 3.93 11.41 29.14
CA GLU A 268 2.52 11.01 29.19
C GLU A 268 2.03 10.51 27.83
N LYS A 269 2.42 11.14 26.73
CA LYS A 269 2.10 10.68 25.37
C LYS A 269 2.73 9.33 25.07
N ARG A 270 3.97 9.07 25.50
CA ARG A 270 4.61 7.76 25.37
C ARG A 270 3.90 6.69 26.18
N ALA A 271 3.54 6.98 27.41
CA ALA A 271 2.78 6.06 28.26
C ALA A 271 1.40 5.75 27.67
N GLY A 272 0.68 6.77 27.19
CA GLY A 272 -0.60 6.63 26.54
C GLY A 272 -0.52 5.83 25.23
N LYS A 273 0.52 6.05 24.41
CA LYS A 273 0.81 5.25 23.22
C LYS A 273 0.98 3.77 23.57
N ALA A 274 1.81 3.46 24.58
CA ALA A 274 2.01 2.08 25.00
C ALA A 274 0.71 1.42 25.48
N ALA A 275 -0.11 2.15 26.26
CA ALA A 275 -1.41 1.67 26.71
C ALA A 275 -2.40 1.42 25.55
N ALA A 276 -2.45 2.32 24.56
CA ALA A 276 -3.31 2.16 23.37
C ALA A 276 -2.95 0.90 22.58
N PHE A 277 -1.67 0.64 22.32
CA PHE A 277 -1.23 -0.58 21.63
C PHE A 277 -1.43 -1.85 22.45
N ALA A 278 -1.28 -1.81 23.76
CA ALA A 278 -1.62 -2.93 24.66
C ALA A 278 -3.13 -3.23 24.61
N SER A 279 -3.98 -2.21 24.68
CA SER A 279 -5.44 -2.33 24.52
C SER A 279 -5.82 -2.90 23.16
N MET A 280 -5.18 -2.43 22.10
CA MET A 280 -5.38 -2.95 20.74
C MET A 280 -5.04 -4.44 20.64
N ARG A 281 -3.94 -4.88 21.25
CA ARG A 281 -3.56 -6.30 21.29
C ARG A 281 -4.62 -7.14 22.02
N ALA A 282 -5.06 -6.71 23.20
CA ALA A 282 -6.08 -7.41 23.96
C ALA A 282 -7.41 -7.51 23.20
N ALA A 283 -7.81 -6.43 22.51
CA ALA A 283 -8.99 -6.42 21.66
C ALA A 283 -8.86 -7.37 20.45
N TYR A 284 -7.68 -7.47 19.83
CA TYR A 284 -7.43 -8.45 18.78
C TYR A 284 -7.54 -9.89 19.30
N ASP A 285 -6.98 -10.19 20.47
CA ASP A 285 -7.05 -11.53 21.06
C ASP A 285 -8.51 -11.93 21.39
N ALA A 286 -9.37 -10.96 21.75
CA ALA A 286 -10.80 -11.16 21.89
C ALA A 286 -11.49 -11.45 20.57
N LEU A 287 -11.26 -10.63 19.53
CA LEU A 287 -11.77 -10.84 18.18
C LEU A 287 -11.34 -12.19 17.60
N LYS A 288 -10.08 -12.56 17.80
CA LYS A 288 -9.56 -13.87 17.34
C LYS A 288 -10.32 -15.04 17.94
N LYS A 289 -10.69 -14.96 19.23
CA LYS A 289 -11.55 -15.99 19.88
C LYS A 289 -12.95 -16.01 19.26
N GLU A 290 -13.57 -14.85 19.08
CA GLU A 290 -14.88 -14.70 18.42
C GLU A 290 -14.87 -15.27 16.99
N TRP A 291 -13.75 -15.13 16.27
CA TRP A 291 -13.55 -15.63 14.92
C TRP A 291 -13.17 -17.13 14.87
N GLY A 292 -13.32 -17.86 15.98
CA GLY A 292 -13.00 -19.29 16.03
C GLY A 292 -11.51 -19.60 15.87
N GLY A 293 -10.63 -18.68 16.26
CA GLY A 293 -9.17 -18.86 16.18
C GLY A 293 -8.54 -18.41 14.86
N PHE A 294 -9.26 -17.66 14.01
CA PHE A 294 -8.70 -17.14 12.77
C PHE A 294 -7.47 -16.26 13.02
N ALA A 295 -6.31 -16.68 12.49
CA ALA A 295 -5.00 -16.20 12.90
C ALA A 295 -4.28 -15.35 11.82
N ALA A 296 -4.97 -14.92 10.77
CA ALA A 296 -4.33 -14.26 9.63
C ALA A 296 -3.61 -12.94 10.00
N TYR A 297 -4.00 -12.28 11.09
CA TYR A 297 -3.36 -11.05 11.57
C TYR A 297 -2.29 -11.28 12.65
N ASP A 298 -2.04 -12.52 13.09
CA ASP A 298 -1.03 -12.83 14.11
C ASP A 298 0.35 -12.29 13.73
N GLY A 299 0.76 -12.46 12.47
CA GLY A 299 2.04 -11.97 11.98
C GLY A 299 2.18 -10.45 12.02
N TRP A 300 1.09 -9.70 11.80
CA TRP A 300 1.07 -8.25 11.93
C TRP A 300 1.25 -7.81 13.38
N PHE A 301 0.59 -8.49 14.32
CA PHE A 301 0.73 -8.22 15.75
C PHE A 301 2.06 -8.72 16.34
N ALA A 302 2.65 -9.79 15.80
CA ALA A 302 3.91 -10.34 16.29
C ALA A 302 5.10 -9.38 16.10
N GLN A 303 5.03 -8.49 15.11
CA GLN A 303 6.05 -7.48 14.86
C GLN A 303 6.02 -6.32 15.87
N GLY A 304 5.06 -6.27 16.81
CA GLY A 304 4.86 -5.15 17.73
C GLY A 304 4.34 -3.91 16.98
N PRO A 305 3.02 -3.81 16.72
CA PRO A 305 2.45 -2.71 15.97
C PRO A 305 2.80 -1.35 16.59
N ASN A 306 3.04 -0.37 15.74
CA ASN A 306 3.44 0.99 16.08
C ASN A 306 2.75 2.01 15.15
N ASN A 307 3.11 3.29 15.20
CA ASN A 307 2.50 4.33 14.39
C ASN A 307 2.62 4.05 12.88
N ALA A 308 3.74 3.49 12.41
CA ALA A 308 3.93 3.18 11.00
C ALA A 308 2.99 2.05 10.51
N ASN A 309 2.68 1.07 11.36
CA ASN A 309 1.68 0.03 11.07
C ASN A 309 0.28 0.63 10.90
N LEU A 310 -0.12 1.55 11.81
CA LEU A 310 -1.42 2.22 11.74
C LEU A 310 -1.51 3.16 10.53
N ALA A 311 -0.42 3.85 10.21
CA ALA A 311 -0.35 4.71 9.03
C ALA A 311 -0.50 3.89 7.75
N ALA A 312 0.20 2.75 7.63
CA ALA A 312 0.12 1.86 6.47
C ALA A 312 -1.32 1.39 6.20
N VAL A 313 -2.05 0.94 7.22
CA VAL A 313 -3.46 0.51 7.07
C VAL A 313 -4.36 1.68 6.72
N GLY A 314 -4.13 2.86 7.31
CA GLY A 314 -4.95 4.05 7.10
C GLY A 314 -4.93 4.58 5.66
N LEU A 315 -3.88 4.34 4.88
CA LEU A 315 -3.77 4.79 3.49
C LEU A 315 -4.87 4.24 2.58
N TYR A 316 -5.37 3.03 2.87
CA TYR A 316 -6.27 2.27 2.01
C TYR A 316 -7.78 2.56 2.21
N THR A 317 -8.19 3.27 3.28
CA THR A 317 -9.61 3.30 3.65
C THR A 317 -10.19 4.68 3.90
N GLN A 318 -9.40 5.73 3.95
CA GLN A 318 -9.85 7.05 4.43
C GLN A 318 -10.94 7.70 3.56
N LYS A 319 -10.91 7.52 2.24
CA LYS A 319 -11.85 8.15 1.28
C LYS A 319 -12.75 7.14 0.56
N VAL A 320 -12.77 5.88 0.97
CA VAL A 320 -13.62 4.85 0.35
C VAL A 320 -15.11 5.22 0.41
N PRO A 321 -15.66 5.73 1.54
CA PRO A 321 -17.06 6.13 1.59
C PRO A 321 -17.43 7.23 0.59
N GLU A 322 -16.52 8.17 0.32
CA GLU A 322 -16.74 9.24 -0.65
C GLU A 322 -16.78 8.70 -2.08
N PHE A 323 -15.92 7.75 -2.42
CA PHE A 323 -15.94 7.11 -3.74
C PHE A 323 -17.21 6.26 -3.94
N HIS A 324 -17.67 5.53 -2.93
CA HIS A 324 -18.95 4.83 -3.01
C HIS A 324 -20.13 5.80 -3.18
N ALA A 325 -20.10 6.94 -2.49
CA ALA A 325 -21.12 7.97 -2.66
C ALA A 325 -21.09 8.57 -4.08
N LEU A 326 -19.90 8.81 -4.63
CA LEU A 326 -19.74 9.28 -6.02
C LEU A 326 -20.30 8.26 -7.01
N LEU A 327 -19.99 6.97 -6.86
CA LEU A 327 -20.51 5.90 -7.71
C LEU A 327 -22.03 5.80 -7.62
N ALA A 328 -22.62 5.91 -6.41
CA ALA A 328 -24.05 5.94 -6.23
C ALA A 328 -24.71 7.15 -6.93
N GLY A 329 -24.07 8.34 -6.86
CA GLY A 329 -24.50 9.54 -7.62
C GLY A 329 -24.46 9.34 -9.13
N ASP A 330 -23.57 8.48 -9.62
CA ASP A 330 -23.49 8.05 -11.02
C ASP A 330 -24.46 6.89 -11.34
N SER A 331 -25.39 6.56 -10.44
CA SER A 331 -26.36 5.46 -10.58
C SER A 331 -25.72 4.08 -10.78
N GLY A 332 -24.51 3.88 -10.24
CA GLY A 332 -23.73 2.65 -10.39
C GLY A 332 -23.09 2.45 -11.76
N ASP A 333 -23.14 3.45 -12.65
CA ASP A 333 -22.48 3.42 -13.95
C ASP A 333 -20.95 3.60 -13.77
N LEU A 334 -20.20 2.52 -13.91
CA LEU A 334 -18.74 2.54 -13.74
C LEU A 334 -18.00 3.40 -14.77
N ARG A 335 -18.53 3.54 -16.00
CA ARG A 335 -17.87 4.37 -17.02
C ARG A 335 -17.99 5.85 -16.66
N ARG A 336 -19.14 6.30 -16.20
CA ARG A 336 -19.38 7.66 -15.70
C ARG A 336 -18.53 7.91 -14.46
N PHE A 337 -18.56 7.00 -13.51
CA PHE A 337 -17.74 7.04 -12.30
C PHE A 337 -16.25 7.20 -12.62
N TYR A 338 -15.70 6.40 -13.52
CA TYR A 338 -14.29 6.51 -13.92
C TYR A 338 -13.98 7.85 -14.64
N ALA A 339 -14.89 8.38 -15.42
CA ALA A 339 -14.73 9.71 -16.02
C ALA A 339 -14.67 10.81 -14.95
N HIS A 340 -15.54 10.76 -13.92
CA HIS A 340 -15.51 11.68 -12.80
C HIS A 340 -14.21 11.55 -11.98
N VAL A 341 -13.79 10.33 -11.66
CA VAL A 341 -12.55 10.10 -10.91
C VAL A 341 -11.32 10.61 -11.68
N LYS A 342 -11.27 10.42 -13.01
CA LYS A 342 -10.19 10.99 -13.85
C LYS A 342 -10.17 12.52 -13.80
N ALA A 343 -11.34 13.16 -13.84
CA ALA A 343 -11.44 14.61 -13.71
C ALA A 343 -10.95 15.09 -12.34
N LEU A 344 -11.34 14.41 -11.27
CA LEU A 344 -10.84 14.69 -9.91
C LEU A 344 -9.34 14.50 -9.80
N ALA A 345 -8.78 13.42 -10.35
CA ALA A 345 -7.35 13.13 -10.29
C ALA A 345 -6.48 14.21 -10.95
N ALA A 346 -7.02 14.94 -11.92
CA ALA A 346 -6.35 16.05 -12.61
C ALA A 346 -6.30 17.35 -11.78
N LEU A 347 -7.11 17.48 -10.73
CA LEU A 347 -7.15 18.68 -9.88
C LEU A 347 -5.97 18.74 -8.91
N PRO A 348 -5.56 19.92 -8.46
CA PRO A 348 -4.70 20.07 -7.29
C PRO A 348 -5.31 19.40 -6.06
N LYS A 349 -4.47 18.87 -5.14
CA LYS A 349 -4.93 18.03 -4.02
C LYS A 349 -6.07 18.67 -3.19
N GLY A 350 -5.95 19.96 -2.82
CA GLY A 350 -6.97 20.64 -2.00
C GLY A 350 -8.32 20.77 -2.72
N GLU A 351 -8.29 21.07 -4.02
CA GLU A 351 -9.50 21.15 -4.85
C GLU A 351 -10.11 19.77 -5.06
N ARG A 352 -9.30 18.76 -5.33
CA ARG A 352 -9.71 17.36 -5.45
C ARG A 352 -10.39 16.86 -4.20
N ASP A 353 -9.81 17.10 -3.02
CA ASP A 353 -10.37 16.69 -1.73
C ASP A 353 -11.72 17.34 -1.47
N SER A 354 -11.83 18.64 -1.74
CA SER A 354 -13.07 19.41 -1.60
C SER A 354 -14.15 18.96 -2.58
N ALA A 355 -13.78 18.73 -3.84
CA ALA A 355 -14.71 18.29 -4.88
C ALA A 355 -15.25 16.87 -4.62
N LEU A 356 -14.38 15.95 -4.19
CA LEU A 356 -14.81 14.59 -3.83
C LEU A 356 -15.77 14.60 -2.63
N ALA A 357 -15.45 15.37 -1.59
CA ALA A 357 -16.31 15.52 -0.42
C ALA A 357 -17.69 16.15 -0.77
N ALA A 358 -17.71 17.16 -1.64
CA ALA A 358 -18.93 17.79 -2.12
C ALA A 358 -19.81 16.84 -2.93
N ALA A 359 -19.21 16.06 -3.86
CA ALA A 359 -19.92 15.04 -4.64
C ALA A 359 -20.55 13.98 -3.72
N ALA A 360 -19.81 13.53 -2.73
CA ALA A 360 -20.29 12.57 -1.74
C ALA A 360 -21.44 13.13 -0.88
N ALA A 361 -21.40 14.41 -0.50
CA ALA A 361 -22.47 15.06 0.23
C ALA A 361 -23.74 15.20 -0.61
N ALA A 362 -23.62 15.60 -1.89
CA ALA A 362 -24.73 15.71 -2.83
C ALA A 362 -25.45 14.37 -3.04
N SER A 363 -24.69 13.27 -3.17
CA SER A 363 -25.26 11.92 -3.35
C SER A 363 -26.04 11.44 -2.11
N ARG A 364 -25.59 11.78 -0.90
CA ARG A 364 -26.30 11.46 0.34
C ARG A 364 -27.62 12.24 0.49
N THR A 365 -27.63 13.52 0.12
CA THR A 365 -28.84 14.37 0.17
C THR A 365 -29.89 13.97 -0.88
N ALA A 366 -29.46 13.44 -2.02
CA ALA A 366 -30.37 12.95 -3.06
C ALA A 366 -31.07 11.62 -2.72
N GLY A 367 -30.80 11.02 -1.55
CA GLY A 367 -31.45 9.77 -1.10
C GLY A 367 -31.06 8.52 -1.89
N THR A 368 -30.02 8.60 -2.72
CA THR A 368 -29.55 7.50 -3.59
C THR A 368 -28.74 6.44 -2.85
N ILE A 369 -28.45 6.64 -1.57
CA ILE A 369 -27.73 5.66 -0.75
C ILE A 369 -28.66 5.16 0.35
N PRO A 370 -29.18 3.92 0.29
CA PRO A 370 -29.60 3.24 1.51
C PRO A 370 -28.32 3.08 2.37
N PRO A 371 -28.41 3.33 3.69
CA PRO A 371 -27.29 2.99 4.55
C PRO A 371 -26.97 1.50 4.28
N ARG A 372 -25.72 1.17 3.94
CA ARG A 372 -25.28 -0.23 4.04
C ARG A 372 -25.48 -0.58 5.52
N THR A 373 -26.55 -1.29 5.77
CA THR A 373 -26.78 -1.88 7.07
C THR A 373 -25.60 -2.82 7.30
N THR A 374 -24.68 -2.41 8.15
CA THR A 374 -23.98 -3.39 8.97
C THR A 374 -25.11 -4.21 9.58
N ASN A 375 -25.31 -5.43 9.06
CA ASN A 375 -26.24 -6.36 9.65
C ASN A 375 -25.81 -6.60 11.09
N ALA A 376 -26.31 -5.76 12.00
CA ALA A 376 -26.43 -6.10 13.39
C ALA A 376 -27.41 -7.28 13.41
N LEU A 377 -26.88 -8.46 13.70
CA LEU A 377 -27.72 -9.61 14.05
C LEU A 377 -28.63 -9.20 15.21
N PRO A 378 -29.92 -9.57 15.19
CA PRO A 378 -30.79 -9.37 16.35
C PRO A 378 -30.21 -10.13 17.55
N PRO A 379 -30.41 -9.61 18.77
CA PRO A 379 -29.99 -10.31 19.98
C PRO A 379 -30.80 -11.59 20.12
N GLY A 380 -30.13 -12.73 20.14
CA GLY A 380 -30.67 -14.04 20.42
C GLY A 380 -29.67 -14.85 21.17
#